data_479fe9e5b23761ab4b5fea2f62f110e1
#
_entry.id   479fe9e5b23761ab4b5fea2f62f110e1
#
_cell.length_a   1.000
_cell.length_b   1.000
_cell.length_c   1.000
_cell.angle_alpha   90.00
_cell.angle_beta   90.00
_cell.angle_gamma   90.00
#
_symmetry.space_group_name_H-M   'P 1'
#
loop_
_entity.id
_entity.type
_entity.pdbx_description
1 polymer ?
#
loop_
_entity_poly.entity_id
_entity_poly.type
_entity_poly.pdbx_seq_one_letter_code
_entity_poly.pdbx_strand_id
1 'polypeptide(L)'
;MYFIIIFVVIIAIIVFIYNVRLPKSEVNKKIRHYENHLKSKYTNVQISRLDTDKSVIKVVFSNNNSYFIKFVYIPNYSQIQINNKSTWELKYGAGNSPGKHQPHKRYLNEIATFMNEDYVGKKIVAFTNNPKEIVKYINESEIIIVNPFTDVYGANLISVHKLDKIVKEK
;
A
#
# COMPACT_ATOMS: atom_id res chain seq x y z
N MET A 1 15.27 -40.96 1.66
CA MET A 1 13.95 -40.43 1.26
C MET A 1 13.38 -39.41 2.27
N TYR A 2 13.35 -39.70 3.58
CA TYR A 2 12.82 -38.79 4.59
C TYR A 2 13.51 -37.43 4.69
N PHE A 3 14.83 -37.35 4.53
CA PHE A 3 15.59 -36.09 4.58
C PHE A 3 15.19 -35.13 3.46
N ILE A 4 14.87 -35.62 2.27
CA ILE A 4 14.45 -34.80 1.13
C ILE A 4 13.08 -34.19 1.43
N ILE A 5 12.17 -34.97 2.00
CA ILE A 5 10.82 -34.50 2.37
C ILE A 5 10.91 -33.39 3.42
N ILE A 6 11.71 -33.61 4.48
CA ILE A 6 11.92 -32.59 5.53
C ILE A 6 12.49 -31.31 4.94
N PHE A 7 13.47 -31.39 4.05
CA PHE A 7 14.08 -30.22 3.41
C PHE A 7 13.08 -29.43 2.55
N VAL A 8 12.24 -30.12 1.77
CA VAL A 8 11.19 -29.47 0.95
C VAL A 8 10.17 -28.78 1.86
N VAL A 9 9.76 -29.38 2.95
CA VAL A 9 8.82 -28.78 3.92
C VAL A 9 9.43 -27.52 4.55
N ILE A 10 10.69 -27.54 4.96
CA ILE A 10 11.36 -26.36 5.51
C ILE A 10 11.41 -25.22 4.49
N ILE A 11 11.76 -25.51 3.23
CA ILE A 11 11.76 -24.48 2.18
C ILE A 11 10.34 -23.90 1.98
N ALA A 12 9.32 -24.74 1.92
CA ALA A 12 7.94 -24.29 1.75
C ALA A 12 7.50 -23.37 2.92
N ILE A 13 7.87 -23.70 4.16
CA ILE A 13 7.60 -22.87 5.34
C ILE A 13 8.33 -21.52 5.24
N ILE A 14 9.60 -21.52 4.85
CA ILE A 14 10.38 -20.29 4.67
C ILE A 14 9.73 -19.41 3.61
N VAL A 15 9.39 -19.96 2.44
CA VAL A 15 8.73 -19.26 1.35
C VAL A 15 7.38 -18.67 1.80
N PHE A 16 6.58 -19.44 2.55
CA PHE A 16 5.31 -18.98 3.10
C PHE A 16 5.50 -17.81 4.08
N ILE A 17 6.48 -17.89 4.99
CA ILE A 17 6.77 -16.82 5.93
C ILE A 17 7.14 -15.53 5.18
N TYR A 18 8.07 -15.62 4.23
CA TYR A 18 8.55 -14.45 3.49
C TYR A 18 7.47 -13.82 2.61
N ASN A 19 6.71 -14.62 1.88
CA ASN A 19 5.76 -14.10 0.89
C ASN A 19 4.39 -13.75 1.44
N VAL A 20 3.97 -14.35 2.56
CA VAL A 20 2.61 -14.18 3.09
C VAL A 20 2.61 -13.55 4.47
N ARG A 21 3.35 -14.12 5.41
CA ARG A 21 3.25 -13.73 6.82
C ARG A 21 3.93 -12.39 7.12
N LEU A 22 5.13 -12.17 6.61
CA LEU A 22 5.86 -10.92 6.84
C LEU A 22 5.14 -9.69 6.25
N PRO A 23 4.70 -9.69 4.99
CA PRO A 23 3.95 -8.56 4.45
C PRO A 23 2.71 -8.21 5.25
N LYS A 24 1.91 -9.21 5.66
CA LYS A 24 0.71 -9.00 6.50
C LYS A 24 1.06 -8.44 7.88
N SER A 25 2.13 -8.95 8.50
CA SER A 25 2.61 -8.48 9.80
C SER A 25 3.05 -7.02 9.74
N GLU A 26 3.82 -6.64 8.73
CA GLU A 26 4.29 -5.26 8.53
C GLU A 26 3.12 -4.30 8.28
N VAL A 27 2.15 -4.67 7.45
CA VAL A 27 0.93 -3.88 7.24
C VAL A 27 0.20 -3.65 8.55
N ASN A 28 -0.08 -4.72 9.32
CA ASN A 28 -0.77 -4.62 10.60
C ASN A 28 -0.03 -3.76 11.62
N LYS A 29 1.31 -3.86 11.68
CA LYS A 29 2.14 -3.03 12.54
C LYS A 29 2.04 -1.55 12.17
N LYS A 30 2.11 -1.22 10.88
CA LYS A 30 1.96 0.16 10.39
C LYS A 30 0.57 0.72 10.66
N ILE A 31 -0.49 -0.09 10.48
CA ILE A 31 -1.87 0.30 10.81
C ILE A 31 -1.98 0.63 12.29
N ARG A 32 -1.58 -0.27 13.19
CA ARG A 32 -1.66 -0.05 14.64
C ARG A 32 -0.89 1.20 15.08
N HIS A 33 0.30 1.39 14.54
CA HIS A 33 1.10 2.57 14.83
C HIS A 33 0.35 3.85 14.41
N TYR A 34 -0.24 3.86 13.23
CA TYR A 34 -0.96 5.01 12.70
C TYR A 34 -2.30 5.25 13.44
N GLU A 35 -3.05 4.20 13.77
CA GLU A 35 -4.25 4.29 14.62
C GLU A 35 -3.93 4.96 15.98
N ASN A 36 -2.85 4.52 16.65
CA ASN A 36 -2.41 5.11 17.92
C ASN A 36 -1.99 6.56 17.76
N HIS A 37 -1.25 6.89 16.69
CA HIS A 37 -0.84 8.25 16.38
C HIS A 37 -2.06 9.18 16.18
N LEU A 38 -3.07 8.77 15.41
CA LEU A 38 -4.28 9.56 15.21
C LEU A 38 -5.05 9.77 16.52
N LYS A 39 -5.20 8.73 17.34
CA LYS A 39 -5.87 8.81 18.65
C LYS A 39 -5.14 9.72 19.63
N SER A 40 -3.81 9.79 19.58
CA SER A 40 -3.03 10.69 20.42
C SER A 40 -3.10 12.15 19.96
N LYS A 41 -3.28 12.36 18.65
CA LYS A 41 -3.27 13.70 18.04
C LYS A 41 -4.64 14.37 18.01
N TYR A 42 -5.72 13.60 17.90
CA TYR A 42 -7.09 14.09 17.75
C TYR A 42 -8.00 13.48 18.81
N THR A 43 -8.68 14.32 19.58
CA THR A 43 -9.53 13.88 20.70
C THR A 43 -10.81 13.18 20.22
N ASN A 44 -11.38 13.61 19.08
CA ASN A 44 -12.68 13.15 18.58
C ASN A 44 -12.55 12.48 17.20
N VAL A 45 -11.59 11.56 17.05
CA VAL A 45 -11.41 10.78 15.83
C VAL A 45 -12.00 9.37 16.00
N GLN A 46 -12.86 8.97 15.09
CA GLN A 46 -13.35 7.59 15.03
C GLN A 46 -12.54 6.81 14.00
N ILE A 47 -12.00 5.67 14.42
CA ILE A 47 -11.19 4.80 13.55
C ILE A 47 -11.75 3.39 13.61
N SER A 48 -12.05 2.83 12.46
CA SER A 48 -12.51 1.44 12.33
C SER A 48 -11.80 0.76 11.17
N ARG A 49 -11.62 -0.56 11.28
CA ARG A 49 -11.14 -1.40 10.16
C ARG A 49 -12.34 -1.98 9.43
N LEU A 50 -12.24 -2.10 8.11
CA LEU A 50 -13.29 -2.74 7.33
C LEU A 50 -13.29 -4.25 7.58
N ASP A 51 -14.48 -4.84 7.65
CA ASP A 51 -14.62 -6.29 7.85
C ASP A 51 -14.22 -7.08 6.61
N THR A 52 -14.51 -6.55 5.44
CA THR A 52 -14.17 -7.14 4.14
C THR A 52 -12.68 -7.10 3.84
N ASP A 53 -11.97 -6.08 4.35
CA ASP A 53 -10.53 -5.90 4.14
C ASP A 53 -9.86 -5.23 5.35
N LYS A 54 -9.27 -6.05 6.21
CA LYS A 54 -8.60 -5.59 7.45
C LYS A 54 -7.37 -4.68 7.22
N SER A 55 -6.90 -4.55 5.98
CA SER A 55 -5.84 -3.60 5.61
C SER A 55 -6.38 -2.22 5.22
N VAL A 56 -7.71 -2.03 5.26
CA VAL A 56 -8.36 -0.73 5.06
C VAL A 56 -8.85 -0.22 6.40
N ILE A 57 -8.49 1.02 6.73
CA ILE A 57 -9.07 1.75 7.86
C ILE A 57 -9.96 2.88 7.35
N LYS A 58 -11.08 3.08 8.05
CA LYS A 58 -11.93 4.25 7.93
C LYS A 58 -11.59 5.20 9.07
N VAL A 59 -11.29 6.44 8.75
CA VAL A 59 -11.02 7.52 9.71
C VAL A 59 -12.09 8.59 9.50
N VAL A 60 -12.82 8.94 10.57
CA VAL A 60 -13.86 9.97 10.55
C VAL A 60 -13.54 11.01 11.63
N PHE A 61 -13.48 12.28 11.23
CA PHE A 61 -13.30 13.40 12.12
C PHE A 61 -14.64 14.03 12.51
N SER A 62 -14.64 14.86 13.56
CA SER A 62 -15.83 15.53 14.12
C SER A 62 -16.60 16.35 13.08
N ASN A 63 -15.90 16.91 12.10
CA ASN A 63 -16.48 17.71 11.00
C ASN A 63 -16.99 16.87 9.83
N ASN A 64 -17.23 15.57 10.02
CA ASN A 64 -17.67 14.59 9.03
C ASN A 64 -16.69 14.36 7.87
N ASN A 65 -15.45 14.85 7.94
CA ASN A 65 -14.42 14.46 6.98
C ASN A 65 -14.08 12.98 7.17
N SER A 66 -14.26 12.20 6.13
CA SER A 66 -13.97 10.76 6.14
C SER A 66 -12.87 10.40 5.16
N TYR A 67 -12.00 9.51 5.59
CA TYR A 67 -10.90 8.97 4.80
C TYR A 67 -10.96 7.45 4.83
N PHE A 68 -10.77 6.82 3.67
CA PHE A 68 -10.57 5.38 3.54
C PHE A 68 -9.12 5.15 3.12
N ILE A 69 -8.36 4.50 4.00
CA ILE A 69 -6.91 4.35 3.83
C ILE A 69 -6.58 2.88 3.67
N LYS A 70 -6.18 2.48 2.47
CA LYS A 70 -5.67 1.14 2.16
C LYS A 70 -4.18 1.08 2.41
N PHE A 71 -3.75 0.21 3.32
CA PHE A 71 -2.33 -0.05 3.57
C PHE A 71 -1.83 -1.19 2.68
N VAL A 72 -0.75 -0.93 1.96
CA VAL A 72 -0.16 -1.88 1.01
C VAL A 72 1.32 -2.09 1.32
N TYR A 73 1.70 -3.35 1.48
CA TYR A 73 3.11 -3.70 1.62
C TYR A 73 3.86 -3.57 0.29
N ILE A 74 4.95 -2.81 0.33
CA ILE A 74 5.92 -2.77 -0.75
C ILE A 74 7.34 -2.95 -0.19
N PRO A 75 8.23 -3.70 -0.85
CA PRO A 75 9.65 -3.73 -0.52
C PRO A 75 10.30 -2.36 -0.69
N ASN A 76 11.47 -2.17 -0.06
CA ASN A 76 12.29 -0.99 -0.31
C ASN A 76 12.71 -0.91 -1.79
N TYR A 77 12.94 0.29 -2.29
CA TYR A 77 13.38 0.58 -3.66
C TYR A 77 12.41 0.06 -4.75
N SER A 78 11.15 -0.08 -4.41
CA SER A 78 10.12 -0.49 -5.36
C SER A 78 9.70 0.65 -6.29
N GLN A 79 9.36 0.30 -7.51
CA GLN A 79 8.65 1.17 -8.46
C GLN A 79 7.21 0.67 -8.59
N ILE A 80 6.26 1.59 -8.62
CA ILE A 80 4.86 1.29 -8.87
C ILE A 80 4.50 1.81 -10.25
N GLN A 81 3.94 0.94 -11.07
CA GLN A 81 3.49 1.25 -12.42
C GLN A 81 1.97 1.12 -12.48
N ILE A 82 1.30 2.16 -12.96
CA ILE A 82 -0.16 2.25 -13.05
C ILE A 82 -0.52 2.31 -14.52
N ASN A 83 -1.07 1.23 -15.06
CA ASN A 83 -1.48 1.17 -16.45
C ASN A 83 -2.92 1.69 -16.63
N ASN A 84 -3.80 1.36 -15.69
CA ASN A 84 -5.18 1.86 -15.62
C ASN A 84 -5.72 1.69 -14.19
N LYS A 85 -7.00 2.04 -13.96
CA LYS A 85 -7.65 1.94 -12.65
C LYS A 85 -7.59 0.53 -12.03
N SER A 86 -7.59 -0.50 -12.86
CA SER A 86 -7.64 -1.92 -12.43
C SER A 86 -6.31 -2.67 -12.59
N THR A 87 -5.27 -2.04 -13.15
CA THR A 87 -4.00 -2.70 -13.42
C THR A 87 -2.83 -1.93 -12.81
N TRP A 88 -2.36 -2.43 -11.68
CA TRP A 88 -1.27 -1.87 -10.90
C TRP A 88 -0.15 -2.90 -10.78
N GLU A 89 1.06 -2.51 -11.11
CA GLU A 89 2.24 -3.38 -11.04
C GLU A 89 3.26 -2.84 -10.04
N LEU A 90 3.84 -3.75 -9.29
CA LEU A 90 4.98 -3.50 -8.41
C LEU A 90 6.22 -4.13 -9.03
N LYS A 91 7.27 -3.34 -9.23
CA LYS A 91 8.59 -3.79 -9.67
C LYS A 91 9.62 -3.57 -8.56
N TYR A 92 10.43 -4.57 -8.23
CA TYR A 92 11.37 -4.50 -7.10
C TYR A 92 12.58 -5.44 -7.29
N GLY A 93 13.56 -5.36 -6.37
CA GLY A 93 14.70 -6.27 -6.29
C GLY A 93 16.03 -5.77 -6.86
N ALA A 94 16.05 -4.63 -7.58
CA ALA A 94 17.29 -4.12 -8.19
C ALA A 94 18.13 -3.19 -7.29
N GLY A 95 17.66 -2.89 -6.10
CA GLY A 95 18.31 -1.89 -5.24
C GLY A 95 18.28 -0.47 -5.84
N ASN A 96 19.13 0.41 -5.32
CA ASN A 96 19.11 1.83 -5.66
C ASN A 96 20.14 2.25 -6.72
N SER A 97 20.76 1.29 -7.42
CA SER A 97 21.80 1.59 -8.41
C SER A 97 21.16 2.01 -9.75
N PRO A 98 21.60 3.14 -10.32
CA PRO A 98 21.16 3.55 -11.66
C PRO A 98 21.38 2.44 -12.69
N GLY A 99 20.45 2.27 -13.61
CA GLY A 99 20.55 1.30 -14.72
C GLY A 99 20.31 -0.17 -14.36
N LYS A 100 20.09 -0.52 -13.09
CA LYS A 100 19.73 -1.89 -12.72
C LYS A 100 18.26 -2.18 -13.05
N HIS A 101 18.04 -3.24 -13.80
CA HIS A 101 16.72 -3.78 -14.05
C HIS A 101 16.11 -4.32 -12.74
N GLN A 102 14.82 -4.06 -12.51
CA GLN A 102 14.07 -4.62 -11.39
C GLN A 102 13.56 -6.01 -11.79
N PRO A 103 14.18 -7.12 -11.30
CA PRO A 103 13.93 -8.46 -11.82
C PRO A 103 12.59 -9.05 -11.37
N HIS A 104 12.03 -8.51 -10.28
CA HIS A 104 10.79 -9.03 -9.72
C HIS A 104 9.62 -8.10 -10.03
N LYS A 105 8.50 -8.69 -10.40
CA LYS A 105 7.26 -7.97 -10.62
C LYS A 105 6.07 -8.76 -10.06
N ARG A 106 5.08 -8.04 -9.53
CA ARG A 106 3.79 -8.60 -9.16
C ARG A 106 2.68 -7.60 -9.40
N TYR A 107 1.46 -8.10 -9.60
CA TYR A 107 0.27 -7.26 -9.62
C TYR A 107 -0.19 -6.91 -8.21
N LEU A 108 -0.67 -5.68 -8.03
CA LEU A 108 -1.25 -5.15 -6.79
C LEU A 108 -2.79 -5.19 -6.90
N ASN A 109 -3.35 -6.39 -7.03
CA ASN A 109 -4.80 -6.59 -7.19
C ASN A 109 -5.59 -6.02 -6.01
N GLU A 110 -4.99 -5.99 -4.81
CA GLU A 110 -5.58 -5.39 -3.61
C GLU A 110 -5.81 -3.88 -3.74
N ILE A 111 -5.02 -3.17 -4.55
CA ILE A 111 -5.25 -1.76 -4.87
C ILE A 111 -6.39 -1.64 -5.89
N ALA A 112 -6.38 -2.45 -6.94
CA ALA A 112 -7.43 -2.44 -7.96
C ALA A 112 -8.82 -2.68 -7.34
N THR A 113 -8.94 -3.66 -6.44
CA THR A 113 -10.16 -3.91 -5.67
C THR A 113 -10.58 -2.68 -4.88
N PHE A 114 -9.68 -2.11 -4.07
CA PHE A 114 -9.96 -0.91 -3.27
C PHE A 114 -10.37 0.30 -4.13
N MET A 115 -9.76 0.47 -5.31
CA MET A 115 -10.08 1.58 -6.22
C MET A 115 -11.49 1.47 -6.81
N ASN A 116 -12.00 0.25 -6.98
CA ASN A 116 -13.33 0.00 -7.56
C ASN A 116 -14.47 0.05 -6.53
N GLU A 117 -14.16 -0.01 -5.23
CA GLU A 117 -15.18 0.14 -4.18
C GLU A 117 -15.72 1.57 -4.10
N ASP A 118 -17.02 1.73 -3.84
CA ASP A 118 -17.67 3.02 -3.69
C ASP A 118 -17.68 3.47 -2.21
N TYR A 119 -16.62 4.15 -1.82
CA TYR A 119 -16.52 4.74 -0.47
C TYR A 119 -16.99 6.19 -0.46
N VAL A 120 -17.86 6.54 0.50
CA VAL A 120 -18.25 7.92 0.75
C VAL A 120 -17.17 8.61 1.58
N GLY A 121 -16.14 9.13 0.91
CA GLY A 121 -14.98 9.78 1.54
C GLY A 121 -13.75 9.78 0.65
N LYS A 122 -12.66 10.37 1.16
CA LYS A 122 -11.40 10.42 0.40
C LYS A 122 -10.66 9.10 0.45
N LYS A 123 -10.29 8.59 -0.72
CA LYS A 123 -9.47 7.39 -0.85
C LYS A 123 -7.98 7.72 -0.77
N ILE A 124 -7.25 6.92 -0.01
CA ILE A 124 -5.80 7.01 0.11
C ILE A 124 -5.20 5.61 0.02
N VAL A 125 -4.19 5.42 -0.81
CA VAL A 125 -3.36 4.22 -0.81
C VAL A 125 -2.05 4.55 -0.10
N ALA A 126 -1.82 3.89 1.04
CA ALA A 126 -0.68 4.13 1.92
C ALA A 126 0.34 2.98 1.81
N PHE A 127 1.50 3.26 1.25
CA PHE A 127 2.57 2.27 1.11
C PHE A 127 3.39 2.16 2.39
N THR A 128 3.69 0.93 2.83
CA THR A 128 4.50 0.68 4.06
C THR A 128 5.89 1.26 4.01
N ASN A 129 6.48 1.32 2.80
CA ASN A 129 7.77 1.96 2.53
C ASN A 129 7.62 3.05 1.48
N ASN A 130 8.65 3.88 1.32
CA ASN A 130 8.67 4.86 0.24
C ASN A 130 8.95 4.13 -1.09
N PRO A 131 8.04 4.20 -2.07
CA PRO A 131 8.38 3.78 -3.41
C PRO A 131 9.50 4.70 -3.95
N LYS A 132 10.39 4.13 -4.76
CA LYS A 132 11.40 4.93 -5.47
C LYS A 132 10.71 5.89 -6.45
N GLU A 133 9.69 5.38 -7.11
CA GLU A 133 8.94 6.09 -8.13
C GLU A 133 7.53 5.50 -8.25
N ILE A 134 6.57 6.35 -8.58
CA ILE A 134 5.22 5.94 -8.99
C ILE A 134 5.00 6.53 -10.37
N VAL A 135 4.76 5.67 -11.35
CA VAL A 135 4.58 6.05 -12.75
C VAL A 135 3.18 5.68 -13.19
N LYS A 136 2.47 6.62 -13.81
CA LYS A 136 1.16 6.37 -14.44
C LYS A 136 1.31 6.49 -15.95
N TYR A 137 0.87 5.49 -16.67
CA TYR A 137 0.77 5.51 -18.13
C TYR A 137 -0.53 6.23 -18.53
N ILE A 138 -0.40 7.19 -19.44
CA ILE A 138 -1.54 7.86 -20.09
C ILE A 138 -1.85 7.13 -21.39
N ASN A 139 -0.81 6.84 -22.16
CA ASN A 139 -0.84 6.03 -23.37
C ASN A 139 0.53 5.36 -23.57
N GLU A 140 0.76 4.69 -24.69
CA GLU A 140 2.00 3.94 -24.98
C GLU A 140 3.27 4.81 -24.94
N SER A 141 3.15 6.10 -25.19
CA SER A 141 4.28 7.04 -25.33
C SER A 141 4.37 8.05 -24.20
N GLU A 142 3.34 8.17 -23.37
CA GLU A 142 3.22 9.22 -22.36
C GLU A 142 3.10 8.64 -20.97
N ILE A 143 4.01 9.06 -20.09
CA ILE A 143 4.01 8.67 -18.67
C ILE A 143 4.01 9.92 -17.79
N ILE A 144 3.38 9.83 -16.64
CA ILE A 144 3.40 10.85 -15.59
C ILE A 144 4.03 10.26 -14.32
N ILE A 145 4.98 10.99 -13.74
CA ILE A 145 5.47 10.72 -12.39
C ILE A 145 4.44 11.23 -11.39
N VAL A 146 3.90 10.33 -10.59
CA VAL A 146 2.85 10.63 -9.61
C VAL A 146 3.47 11.15 -8.33
N ASN A 147 3.09 12.35 -7.93
CA ASN A 147 3.43 12.93 -6.64
C ASN A 147 2.36 12.59 -5.58
N PRO A 148 2.68 12.66 -4.26
CA PRO A 148 1.74 12.33 -3.18
C PRO A 148 0.42 13.09 -3.19
N PHE A 149 0.37 14.27 -3.80
CA PHE A 149 -0.82 15.13 -3.89
C PHE A 149 -1.56 15.01 -5.22
N THR A 150 -1.02 14.24 -6.16
CA THR A 150 -1.67 13.98 -7.44
C THR A 150 -2.85 13.04 -7.22
N ASP A 151 -4.01 13.39 -7.74
CA ASP A 151 -5.15 12.49 -7.80
C ASP A 151 -4.92 11.42 -8.86
N VAL A 152 -5.10 10.17 -8.47
CA VAL A 152 -5.02 9.02 -9.37
C VAL A 152 -6.31 8.23 -9.26
N TYR A 153 -7.21 8.44 -10.20
CA TYR A 153 -8.53 7.79 -10.24
C TYR A 153 -9.35 7.98 -8.95
N GLY A 154 -9.31 9.16 -8.34
CA GLY A 154 -10.02 9.50 -7.11
C GLY A 154 -9.31 9.10 -5.82
N ALA A 155 -8.03 8.73 -5.87
CA ALA A 155 -7.23 8.43 -4.68
C ALA A 155 -5.88 9.15 -4.67
N ASN A 156 -5.39 9.46 -3.46
CA ASN A 156 -4.02 9.91 -3.27
C ASN A 156 -3.11 8.72 -2.94
N LEU A 157 -1.91 8.70 -3.52
CA LEU A 157 -0.90 7.67 -3.31
C LEU A 157 0.22 8.23 -2.45
N ILE A 158 0.50 7.60 -1.30
CA ILE A 158 1.46 8.17 -0.35
C ILE A 158 2.15 7.09 0.47
N SER A 159 3.34 7.39 0.98
CA SER A 159 3.95 6.55 2.02
C SER A 159 3.28 6.79 3.37
N VAL A 160 3.17 5.75 4.19
CA VAL A 160 2.62 5.80 5.56
C VAL A 160 3.24 6.94 6.38
N HIS A 161 4.53 7.19 6.23
CA HIS A 161 5.24 8.26 6.96
C HIS A 161 4.80 9.69 6.60
N LYS A 162 4.05 9.86 5.52
CA LYS A 162 3.58 11.16 5.04
C LYS A 162 2.05 11.32 5.14
N LEU A 163 1.35 10.35 5.72
CA LEU A 163 -0.13 10.35 5.81
C LEU A 163 -0.69 11.62 6.46
N ASP A 164 -0.03 12.16 7.49
CA ASP A 164 -0.46 13.37 8.20
C ASP A 164 -0.51 14.64 7.32
N LYS A 165 0.10 14.60 6.14
CA LYS A 165 0.01 15.70 5.18
C LYS A 165 -1.36 15.78 4.52
N ILE A 166 -2.08 14.64 4.44
CA ILE A 166 -3.39 14.52 3.78
C ILE A 166 -4.50 14.31 4.80
N VAL A 167 -4.30 13.40 5.75
CA VAL A 167 -5.28 13.03 6.77
C VAL A 167 -5.21 14.01 7.92
N LYS A 168 -6.15 14.94 7.95
CA LYS A 168 -6.25 15.97 8.98
C LYS A 168 -7.70 16.43 9.15
N GLU A 169 -8.01 16.84 10.35
CA GLU A 169 -9.19 17.64 10.62
C GLU A 169 -8.99 19.02 9.97
N LYS A 170 -9.95 19.47 9.15
CA LYS A 170 -9.94 20.79 8.51
C LYS A 170 -10.87 21.73 9.25
#